data_122b28a31fd38eca9866d6595e53ebc3
#
_entry.id   122b28a31fd38eca9866d6595e53ebc3
#
_cell.length_a   1.000
_cell.length_b   1.000
_cell.length_c   1.000
_cell.angle_alpha   90.00
_cell.angle_beta   90.00
_cell.angle_gamma   90.00
#
_symmetry.space_group_name_H-M   'P 1'
#
loop_
_entity.id
_entity.type
_entity.pdbx_description
1 polymer ?
#
loop_
_entity_poly.entity_id
_entity_poly.type
_entity_poly.pdbx_seq_one_letter_code
_entity_poly.pdbx_strand_id
1 'polypeptide(L)'
;MAKKVFLSFHYDGDVTRCQRIRNIGAIEADRDEVSAQTWESIKAGGDQAVKNWIAKEMTDKDAVVVLVGGETASRKWVKYEIEKAWKDKRPLVGIRVNGMLDLAGNKGSYGENPFSKVFDTDGKPLSTYISLHNPSGADSKAVYATIRDSFETWVNGAVKRSW
;
A
#
# COMPACT_ATOMS: atom_id res chain seq x y z
N MET A 1 -15.54 12.45 -7.61
CA MET A 1 -15.20 12.31 -6.17
C MET A 1 -13.95 11.49 -5.99
N ALA A 2 -13.07 11.95 -5.13
CA ALA A 2 -11.87 11.22 -4.80
C ALA A 2 -12.22 9.92 -4.06
N LYS A 3 -11.53 8.83 -4.40
CA LYS A 3 -11.64 7.56 -3.69
C LYS A 3 -10.95 7.65 -2.34
N LYS A 4 -11.57 7.09 -1.31
CA LYS A 4 -10.94 6.91 0.00
C LYS A 4 -10.11 5.65 -0.03
N VAL A 5 -8.81 5.76 0.21
CA VAL A 5 -7.92 4.61 0.16
C VAL A 5 -7.15 4.44 1.47
N PHE A 6 -6.91 3.18 1.82
CA PHE A 6 -5.97 2.80 2.87
C PHE A 6 -4.63 2.50 2.19
N LEU A 7 -3.58 3.21 2.61
CA LEU A 7 -2.23 2.99 2.07
C LEU A 7 -1.47 2.03 2.97
N SER A 8 -1.15 0.85 2.43
CA SER A 8 -0.36 -0.17 3.11
C SER A 8 1.08 -0.10 2.61
N PHE A 9 2.05 0.10 3.50
CA PHE A 9 3.46 0.27 3.10
C PHE A 9 4.41 0.00 4.27
N HIS A 10 5.69 -0.13 3.94
CA HIS A 10 6.77 -0.28 4.92
C HIS A 10 7.19 1.09 5.46
N TYR A 11 6.80 1.38 6.71
CA TYR A 11 7.01 2.69 7.33
C TYR A 11 8.46 3.13 7.35
N ASP A 12 9.36 2.26 7.81
CA ASP A 12 10.75 2.64 8.04
C ASP A 12 11.53 2.92 6.74
N GLY A 13 11.10 2.32 5.62
CA GLY A 13 11.81 2.45 4.36
C GLY A 13 11.16 3.38 3.35
N ASP A 14 9.83 3.47 3.35
CA ASP A 14 9.08 4.08 2.25
C ASP A 14 8.20 5.24 2.64
N VAL A 15 8.26 5.72 3.89
CA VAL A 15 7.35 6.76 4.38
C VAL A 15 7.38 8.02 3.51
N THR A 16 8.56 8.47 3.08
CA THR A 16 8.69 9.68 2.25
C THR A 16 8.08 9.49 0.88
N ARG A 17 8.31 8.32 0.26
CA ARG A 17 7.72 7.97 -1.03
C ARG A 17 6.20 7.95 -0.94
N CYS A 18 5.68 7.39 0.14
CA CYS A 18 4.24 7.26 0.36
C CYS A 18 3.56 8.60 0.65
N GLN A 19 4.24 9.52 1.32
CA GLN A 19 3.71 10.86 1.55
C GLN A 19 3.45 11.62 0.24
N ARG A 20 4.29 11.42 -0.75
CA ARG A 20 4.07 12.01 -2.08
C ARG A 20 2.81 11.48 -2.74
N ILE A 21 2.54 10.18 -2.56
CA ILE A 21 1.32 9.56 -3.09
C ILE A 21 0.08 10.15 -2.41
N ARG A 22 0.13 10.40 -1.10
CA ARG A 22 -0.97 11.02 -0.35
C ARG A 22 -1.42 12.36 -0.89
N ASN A 23 -0.50 13.11 -1.47
CA ASN A 23 -0.78 14.46 -1.94
C ASN A 23 -1.37 14.46 -3.36
N ILE A 24 -1.64 13.30 -3.94
CA ILE A 24 -2.32 13.18 -5.23
C ILE A 24 -3.79 13.54 -5.03
N GLY A 25 -4.26 14.57 -5.74
CA GLY A 25 -5.61 15.11 -5.56
C GLY A 25 -6.75 14.18 -5.98
N ALA A 26 -6.45 13.10 -6.73
CA ALA A 26 -7.44 12.12 -7.15
C ALA A 26 -7.85 11.15 -6.04
N ILE A 27 -7.18 11.18 -4.90
CA ILE A 27 -7.46 10.29 -3.78
C ILE A 27 -7.64 11.06 -2.49
N GLU A 28 -8.41 10.47 -1.58
CA GLU A 28 -8.49 10.88 -0.20
C GLU A 28 -7.86 9.76 0.63
N ALA A 29 -6.59 9.92 0.96
CA ALA A 29 -5.89 9.02 1.86
C ALA A 29 -6.16 9.43 3.30
N ASP A 30 -5.75 8.60 4.26
CA ASP A 30 -5.90 8.90 5.67
C ASP A 30 -5.36 10.28 5.99
N ARG A 31 -6.23 11.13 6.55
CA ARG A 31 -5.89 12.52 6.85
C ARG A 31 -4.86 12.64 7.95
N ASP A 32 -4.86 11.70 8.85
CA ASP A 32 -3.92 11.72 9.96
C ASP A 32 -2.63 11.11 9.46
N GLU A 33 -1.67 11.98 9.20
CA GLU A 33 -0.31 11.53 8.97
C GLU A 33 0.10 10.60 10.08
N VAL A 34 0.17 9.32 9.78
CA VAL A 34 0.79 8.40 10.72
C VAL A 34 2.29 8.66 10.64
N SER A 35 2.76 9.55 11.48
CA SER A 35 4.19 9.79 11.63
C SER A 35 4.87 8.53 12.14
N ALA A 36 6.18 8.41 11.92
CA ALA A 36 6.96 7.31 12.48
C ALA A 36 6.77 7.21 14.00
N GLN A 37 6.64 8.35 14.69
CA GLN A 37 6.42 8.41 16.13
C GLN A 37 5.05 7.84 16.52
N THR A 38 4.00 8.18 15.77
CA THR A 38 2.66 7.63 16.01
C THR A 38 2.65 6.12 15.78
N TRP A 39 3.29 5.66 14.72
CA TRP A 39 3.41 4.23 14.42
C TRP A 39 4.14 3.47 15.54
N GLU A 40 5.24 4.01 16.04
CA GLU A 40 5.97 3.42 17.17
C GLU A 40 5.10 3.36 18.44
N SER A 41 4.31 4.41 18.70
CA SER A 41 3.38 4.45 19.82
C SER A 41 2.31 3.37 19.72
N ILE A 42 1.76 3.15 18.52
CA ILE A 42 0.77 2.09 18.28
C ILE A 42 1.40 0.72 18.50
N LYS A 43 2.59 0.48 17.97
CA LYS A 43 3.32 -0.79 18.14
C LYS A 43 3.64 -1.07 19.61
N ALA A 44 3.93 -0.04 20.39
CA ALA A 44 4.22 -0.19 21.83
C ALA A 44 3.03 -0.77 22.61
N GLY A 45 1.82 -0.63 22.11
CA GLY A 45 0.61 -1.22 22.70
C GLY A 45 0.43 -2.72 22.41
N GLY A 46 1.32 -3.31 21.61
CA GLY A 46 1.29 -4.73 21.25
C GLY A 46 0.50 -5.03 19.98
N ASP A 47 0.54 -6.30 19.56
CA ASP A 47 -0.06 -6.73 18.29
C ASP A 47 -1.57 -6.46 18.22
N GLN A 48 -2.29 -6.65 19.32
CA GLN A 48 -3.73 -6.40 19.33
C GLN A 48 -4.04 -4.92 19.11
N ALA A 49 -3.23 -4.03 19.66
CA ALA A 49 -3.40 -2.58 19.45
C ALA A 49 -3.19 -2.21 17.98
N VAL A 50 -2.20 -2.81 17.32
CA VAL A 50 -1.97 -2.61 15.89
C VAL A 50 -3.13 -3.13 15.05
N LYS A 51 -3.62 -4.32 15.35
CA LYS A 51 -4.78 -4.91 14.64
C LYS A 51 -6.03 -4.05 14.80
N ASN A 52 -6.27 -3.53 15.98
CA ASN A 52 -7.42 -2.65 16.24
C ASN A 52 -7.31 -1.35 15.46
N TRP A 53 -6.11 -0.77 15.42
CA TRP A 53 -5.87 0.45 14.65
C TRP A 53 -6.09 0.22 13.14
N ILE A 54 -5.54 -0.87 12.60
CA ILE A 54 -5.72 -1.23 11.19
C ILE A 54 -7.21 -1.42 10.86
N ALA A 55 -7.94 -2.13 11.70
CA ALA A 55 -9.37 -2.36 11.50
C ALA A 55 -10.16 -1.06 11.44
N LYS A 56 -9.85 -0.13 12.34
CA LYS A 56 -10.49 1.18 12.39
C LYS A 56 -10.20 2.00 11.14
N GLU A 57 -8.92 2.08 10.76
CA GLU A 57 -8.50 2.90 9.62
C GLU A 57 -9.00 2.34 8.29
N MET A 58 -9.17 1.03 8.19
CA MET A 58 -9.61 0.37 6.96
C MET A 58 -11.13 0.40 6.75
N THR A 59 -11.91 0.65 7.80
CA THR A 59 -13.38 0.48 7.79
C THR A 59 -14.09 1.28 6.70
N ASP A 60 -13.72 2.53 6.49
CA ASP A 60 -14.41 3.43 5.55
C ASP A 60 -13.77 3.52 4.18
N LYS A 61 -12.82 2.66 3.88
CA LYS A 61 -12.02 2.81 2.66
C LYS A 61 -12.65 2.08 1.48
N ASP A 62 -12.57 2.72 0.32
CA ASP A 62 -13.04 2.16 -0.96
C ASP A 62 -12.08 1.10 -1.51
N ALA A 63 -10.80 1.22 -1.17
CA ALA A 63 -9.77 0.29 -1.63
C ALA A 63 -8.56 0.32 -0.70
N VAL A 64 -7.80 -0.77 -0.73
CA VAL A 64 -6.49 -0.88 -0.08
C VAL A 64 -5.42 -0.85 -1.16
N VAL A 65 -4.55 0.13 -1.10
CA VAL A 65 -3.45 0.30 -2.05
C VAL A 65 -2.15 -0.07 -1.34
N VAL A 66 -1.49 -1.11 -1.82
CA VAL A 66 -0.20 -1.55 -1.28
C VAL A 66 0.90 -0.86 -2.07
N LEU A 67 1.67 -0.02 -1.39
CA LEU A 67 2.80 0.70 -1.99
C LEU A 67 4.07 -0.12 -1.76
N VAL A 68 4.64 -0.65 -2.85
CA VAL A 68 5.65 -1.69 -2.80
C VAL A 68 7.05 -1.11 -3.02
N GLY A 69 7.89 -1.21 -2.00
CA GLY A 69 9.32 -0.93 -2.05
C GLY A 69 10.14 -2.20 -1.89
N GLY A 70 11.43 -2.05 -1.61
CA GLY A 70 12.37 -3.17 -1.58
C GLY A 70 12.09 -4.24 -0.53
N GLU A 71 11.50 -3.87 0.60
CA GLU A 71 11.28 -4.78 1.73
C GLU A 71 9.82 -5.00 2.10
N THR A 72 8.89 -4.44 1.32
CA THR A 72 7.45 -4.48 1.64
C THR A 72 6.93 -5.90 1.81
N ALA A 73 7.34 -6.81 0.93
CA ALA A 73 6.85 -8.20 0.93
C ALA A 73 7.22 -9.00 2.18
N SER A 74 8.27 -8.59 2.90
CA SER A 74 8.74 -9.27 4.11
C SER A 74 8.12 -8.71 5.39
N ARG A 75 7.29 -7.67 5.31
CA ARG A 75 6.77 -6.99 6.49
C ARG A 75 5.50 -7.63 7.02
N LYS A 76 5.54 -7.98 8.29
CA LYS A 76 4.44 -8.64 9.03
C LYS A 76 3.12 -7.88 8.89
N TRP A 77 3.14 -6.57 9.09
CA TRP A 77 1.90 -5.79 9.11
C TRP A 77 1.34 -5.52 7.71
N VAL A 78 2.19 -5.41 6.71
CA VAL A 78 1.74 -5.35 5.31
C VAL A 78 1.03 -6.65 4.94
N LYS A 79 1.62 -7.79 5.28
CA LYS A 79 0.99 -9.10 5.07
C LYS A 79 -0.36 -9.19 5.78
N TYR A 80 -0.44 -8.76 7.03
CA TYR A 80 -1.68 -8.75 7.80
C TYR A 80 -2.74 -7.87 7.13
N GLU A 81 -2.37 -6.69 6.66
CA GLU A 81 -3.28 -5.77 5.99
C GLU A 81 -3.84 -6.36 4.70
N ILE A 82 -2.99 -7.04 3.92
CA ILE A 82 -3.42 -7.73 2.70
C ILE A 82 -4.39 -8.87 3.05
N GLU A 83 -4.06 -9.70 4.02
CA GLU A 83 -4.91 -10.81 4.46
C GLU A 83 -6.27 -10.32 4.92
N LYS A 84 -6.28 -9.26 5.74
CA LYS A 84 -7.51 -8.69 6.25
C LYS A 84 -8.38 -8.09 5.15
N ALA A 85 -7.78 -7.32 4.24
CA ALA A 85 -8.50 -6.72 3.13
C ALA A 85 -9.14 -7.80 2.24
N TRP A 86 -8.40 -8.86 1.94
CA TRP A 86 -8.93 -9.98 1.15
C TRP A 86 -10.09 -10.68 1.87
N LYS A 87 -9.92 -10.98 3.14
CA LYS A 87 -10.95 -11.63 3.97
C LYS A 87 -12.23 -10.78 4.05
N ASP A 88 -12.08 -9.47 4.21
CA ASP A 88 -13.20 -8.53 4.35
C ASP A 88 -13.78 -8.12 2.99
N LYS A 89 -13.30 -8.70 1.89
CA LYS A 89 -13.75 -8.39 0.53
C LYS A 89 -13.54 -6.93 0.13
N ARG A 90 -12.45 -6.33 0.58
CA ARG A 90 -12.06 -4.99 0.18
C ARG A 90 -11.20 -5.04 -1.09
N PRO A 91 -11.44 -4.14 -2.05
CA PRO A 91 -10.62 -4.11 -3.26
C PRO A 91 -9.14 -3.83 -2.95
N LEU A 92 -8.24 -4.55 -3.62
CA LEU A 92 -6.80 -4.46 -3.45
C LEU A 92 -6.12 -4.16 -4.78
N VAL A 93 -5.10 -3.34 -4.74
CA VAL A 93 -4.20 -3.06 -5.86
C VAL A 93 -2.81 -2.73 -5.32
N GLY A 94 -1.78 -3.04 -6.08
CA GLY A 94 -0.41 -2.71 -5.72
C GLY A 94 0.23 -1.75 -6.70
N ILE A 95 1.11 -0.89 -6.19
CA ILE A 95 1.88 0.06 -6.99
C ILE A 95 3.31 0.07 -6.47
N ARG A 96 4.28 -0.17 -7.35
CA ARG A 96 5.69 -0.07 -7.00
C ARG A 96 6.10 1.39 -6.85
N VAL A 97 6.75 1.71 -5.74
CA VAL A 97 7.24 3.07 -5.44
C VAL A 97 8.75 3.16 -5.38
N ASN A 98 9.45 2.04 -5.60
CA ASN A 98 10.90 1.97 -5.51
C ASN A 98 11.62 2.90 -6.50
N GLY A 99 10.99 3.28 -7.60
CA GLY A 99 11.57 4.21 -8.58
C GLY A 99 11.55 5.66 -8.12
N MET A 100 10.84 6.00 -7.04
CA MET A 100 10.84 7.32 -6.45
C MET A 100 12.01 7.48 -5.48
N LEU A 101 12.47 8.72 -5.29
CA LEU A 101 13.56 9.01 -4.36
C LEU A 101 13.03 9.14 -2.93
N ASP A 102 13.84 8.69 -1.96
CA ASP A 102 13.61 8.95 -0.54
C ASP A 102 14.18 10.32 -0.15
N LEU A 103 14.15 10.67 1.14
CA LEU A 103 14.70 11.95 1.64
C LEU A 103 16.19 12.10 1.38
N ALA A 104 16.92 10.99 1.37
CA ALA A 104 18.37 11.00 1.11
C ALA A 104 18.69 11.06 -0.38
N GLY A 105 17.70 11.08 -1.27
CA GLY A 105 17.88 11.13 -2.71
C GLY A 105 18.18 9.77 -3.35
N ASN A 106 17.81 8.68 -2.70
CA ASN A 106 18.08 7.32 -3.19
C ASN A 106 16.83 6.65 -3.72
N LYS A 107 16.97 5.89 -4.81
CA LYS A 107 15.94 4.96 -5.27
C LYS A 107 15.96 3.71 -4.39
N GLY A 108 14.81 3.06 -4.27
CA GLY A 108 14.70 1.79 -3.56
C GLY A 108 15.04 0.60 -4.42
N SER A 109 15.19 -0.56 -3.78
CA SER A 109 15.30 -1.84 -4.46
C SER A 109 13.95 -2.26 -5.04
N TYR A 110 13.97 -3.12 -6.08
CA TYR A 110 12.75 -3.55 -6.76
C TYR A 110 11.79 -4.31 -5.85
N GLY A 111 12.30 -5.21 -5.02
CA GLY A 111 11.48 -5.97 -4.06
C GLY A 111 10.60 -7.04 -4.67
N GLU A 112 10.15 -7.96 -3.83
CA GLU A 112 9.23 -9.02 -4.23
C GLU A 112 7.78 -8.50 -4.26
N ASN A 113 6.92 -9.21 -4.99
CA ASN A 113 5.49 -8.93 -5.00
C ASN A 113 4.87 -9.43 -3.69
N PRO A 114 4.35 -8.54 -2.82
CA PRO A 114 3.78 -8.97 -1.54
C PRO A 114 2.54 -9.85 -1.70
N PHE A 115 1.82 -9.75 -2.79
CA PHE A 115 0.64 -10.59 -3.05
C PHE A 115 1.01 -12.04 -3.34
N SER A 116 2.27 -12.32 -3.69
CA SER A 116 2.75 -13.69 -3.87
C SER A 116 3.01 -14.41 -2.54
N LYS A 117 2.97 -13.69 -1.42
CA LYS A 117 3.21 -14.23 -0.07
C LYS A 117 1.91 -14.50 0.70
N VAL A 118 0.77 -14.14 0.15
CA VAL A 118 -0.55 -14.37 0.75
C VAL A 118 -1.35 -15.29 -0.16
N PHE A 119 -2.00 -16.29 0.43
CA PHE A 119 -2.69 -17.34 -0.33
C PHE A 119 -4.17 -17.39 0.01
N ASP A 120 -4.99 -17.76 -0.96
CA ASP A 120 -6.42 -18.00 -0.74
C ASP A 120 -6.66 -19.38 -0.12
N THR A 121 -7.92 -19.73 0.11
CA THR A 121 -8.29 -21.02 0.70
C THR A 121 -7.96 -22.23 -0.18
N ASP A 122 -7.77 -22.01 -1.49
CA ASP A 122 -7.38 -23.05 -2.44
C ASP A 122 -5.86 -23.17 -2.58
N GLY A 123 -5.10 -22.36 -1.85
CA GLY A 123 -3.64 -22.36 -1.90
C GLY A 123 -3.04 -21.57 -3.06
N LYS A 124 -3.84 -20.77 -3.78
CA LYS A 124 -3.34 -19.90 -4.84
C LYS A 124 -2.86 -18.58 -4.26
N PRO A 125 -1.69 -18.07 -4.71
CA PRO A 125 -1.22 -16.76 -4.25
C PRO A 125 -2.14 -15.65 -4.76
N LEU A 126 -2.34 -14.61 -3.97
CA LEU A 126 -3.20 -13.49 -4.35
C LEU A 126 -2.68 -12.72 -5.55
N SER A 127 -1.39 -12.86 -5.87
CA SER A 127 -0.81 -12.30 -7.10
C SER A 127 -1.47 -12.85 -8.37
N THR A 128 -2.17 -13.97 -8.28
CA THR A 128 -2.97 -14.52 -9.39
C THR A 128 -4.14 -13.58 -9.75
N TYR A 129 -4.69 -12.87 -8.76
CA TYR A 129 -5.89 -12.06 -8.92
C TYR A 129 -5.60 -10.55 -8.90
N ILE A 130 -4.64 -10.12 -8.08
CA ILE A 130 -4.39 -8.71 -7.77
C ILE A 130 -3.23 -8.19 -8.60
N SER A 131 -3.45 -7.06 -9.28
CA SER A 131 -2.42 -6.42 -10.10
C SER A 131 -1.42 -5.65 -9.25
N LEU A 132 -0.15 -5.76 -9.60
CA LEU A 132 0.92 -4.92 -9.07
C LEU A 132 1.47 -4.08 -10.23
N HIS A 133 1.15 -2.80 -10.24
CA HIS A 133 1.57 -1.88 -11.28
C HIS A 133 3.03 -1.46 -11.08
N ASN A 134 3.76 -1.41 -12.19
CA ASN A 134 5.15 -1.02 -12.22
C ASN A 134 5.28 0.29 -13.00
N PRO A 135 5.22 1.46 -12.34
CA PRO A 135 5.21 2.74 -13.04
C PRO A 135 6.48 2.96 -13.85
N SER A 136 6.32 3.37 -15.09
CA SER A 136 7.45 3.71 -15.96
C SER A 136 7.98 5.10 -15.65
N GLY A 137 9.24 5.32 -15.95
CA GLY A 137 9.88 6.62 -15.79
C GLY A 137 11.39 6.49 -15.72
N ALA A 138 12.10 7.42 -16.35
CA ALA A 138 13.56 7.44 -16.37
C ALA A 138 14.14 7.94 -15.04
N ASP A 139 13.39 8.73 -14.30
CA ASP A 139 13.78 9.28 -13.00
C ASP A 139 12.60 9.34 -12.03
N SER A 140 12.85 9.78 -10.81
CA SER A 140 11.84 9.84 -9.74
C SER A 140 10.65 10.73 -10.12
N LYS A 141 10.91 11.86 -10.76
CA LYS A 141 9.88 12.80 -11.18
C LYS A 141 8.94 12.18 -12.22
N ALA A 142 9.51 11.46 -13.19
CA ALA A 142 8.75 10.76 -14.23
C ALA A 142 7.93 9.61 -13.64
N VAL A 143 8.49 8.85 -12.72
CA VAL A 143 7.77 7.78 -12.01
C VAL A 143 6.60 8.35 -11.23
N TYR A 144 6.82 9.43 -10.49
CA TYR A 144 5.74 10.11 -9.75
C TYR A 144 4.63 10.58 -10.69
N ALA A 145 4.99 11.19 -11.82
CA ALA A 145 4.02 11.67 -12.79
C ALA A 145 3.16 10.53 -13.34
N THR A 146 3.76 9.38 -13.64
CA THR A 146 3.04 8.19 -14.09
C THR A 146 2.07 7.71 -13.03
N ILE A 147 2.49 7.65 -11.77
CA ILE A 147 1.61 7.25 -10.65
C ILE A 147 0.46 8.25 -10.53
N ARG A 148 0.75 9.54 -10.50
CA ARG A 148 -0.26 10.61 -10.37
C ARG A 148 -1.33 10.50 -11.46
N ASP A 149 -0.90 10.32 -12.70
CA ASP A 149 -1.80 10.32 -13.87
C ASP A 149 -2.61 9.03 -13.99
N SER A 150 -2.13 7.93 -13.40
CA SER A 150 -2.75 6.61 -13.50
C SER A 150 -3.45 6.15 -12.22
N PHE A 151 -3.27 6.85 -11.11
CA PHE A 151 -3.67 6.38 -9.79
C PHE A 151 -5.17 6.06 -9.71
N GLU A 152 -6.00 6.97 -10.16
CA GLU A 152 -7.46 6.79 -10.13
C GLU A 152 -7.87 5.57 -10.96
N THR A 153 -7.30 5.41 -12.15
CA THR A 153 -7.56 4.25 -13.01
C THR A 153 -7.16 2.96 -12.32
N TRP A 154 -5.99 2.92 -11.70
CA TRP A 154 -5.52 1.73 -10.99
C TRP A 154 -6.39 1.39 -9.79
N VAL A 155 -6.80 2.39 -9.02
CA VAL A 155 -7.68 2.18 -7.86
C VAL A 155 -9.06 1.67 -8.31
N ASN A 156 -9.59 2.20 -9.41
CA ASN A 156 -10.86 1.72 -9.96
C ASN A 156 -10.77 0.28 -10.46
N GLY A 157 -9.58 -0.19 -10.84
CA GLY A 157 -9.32 -1.56 -11.24
C GLY A 157 -8.93 -2.50 -10.10
N ALA A 158 -8.99 -2.04 -8.86
CA ALA A 158 -8.66 -2.88 -7.70
C ALA A 158 -9.59 -4.09 -7.60
N VAL A 159 -9.06 -5.22 -7.16
CA VAL A 159 -9.75 -6.51 -7.16
C VAL A 159 -10.06 -6.95 -5.74
N LYS A 160 -11.29 -7.42 -5.53
CA LYS A 160 -11.73 -7.99 -4.27
C LYS A 160 -12.10 -9.46 -4.45
N ARG A 161 -12.05 -10.20 -3.34
CA ARG A 161 -12.51 -11.58 -3.30
C ARG A 161 -14.00 -11.65 -3.68
N SER A 162 -14.35 -12.49 -4.63
CA SER A 162 -15.72 -12.60 -5.14
C SER A 162 -16.57 -13.67 -4.42
N TRP A 163 -15.94 -14.47 -3.54
CA TRP A 163 -16.61 -15.56 -2.84
C TRP A 163 -16.50 -15.49 -1.33
#